data_2c27002670d2ec647367db8b4bc3cbca
#
_entry.id   2c27002670d2ec647367db8b4bc3cbca
#
_cell.length_a   1.000
_cell.length_b   1.000
_cell.length_c   1.000
_cell.angle_alpha   90.00
_cell.angle_beta   90.00
_cell.angle_gamma   90.00
#
_symmetry.space_group_name_H-M   'P 1'
#
loop_
_entity.id
_entity.type
_entity.pdbx_description
1 polymer ?
#
loop_
_entity_poly.entity_id
_entity_poly.type
_entity_poly.pdbx_seq_one_letter_code
_entity_poly.pdbx_strand_id
1 'polypeptide(L)'
;MQYRNILLIIMLILSVTSFSMKNNANNRAEAKRWVVSQNSSLSVNGSTNINKFSCVIPSYDQVDTLTVSENNKDGVVILSGMIGLSISSFDCHNSGMTKQLQKTLNEKQFPVLYIRFLSLSNLPGITENPESVTGLVNIKIAGVNKRFEINYRISRDKDNVIHLLGSRDLNFSDFKLIPPRKLGGMIQTKDLLTVEFHLKMKAI
;
A
#
# COMPACT_ATOMS: atom_id res chain seq x y z
N MET A 1 -20.39 1.49 76.12
CA MET A 1 -19.03 1.79 75.66
C MET A 1 -18.58 0.96 74.43
N GLN A 2 -19.17 -0.20 74.20
CA GLN A 2 -18.77 -1.17 73.18
C GLN A 2 -19.18 -0.75 71.74
N TYR A 3 -20.32 -0.10 71.55
CA TYR A 3 -20.81 0.30 70.23
C TYR A 3 -20.01 1.46 69.60
N ARG A 4 -19.39 2.30 70.40
CA ARG A 4 -18.59 3.43 69.93
C ARG A 4 -17.30 2.97 69.23
N ASN A 5 -16.70 1.89 69.70
CA ASN A 5 -15.51 1.27 69.11
C ASN A 5 -15.83 0.50 67.83
N ILE A 6 -17.00 -0.11 67.73
CA ILE A 6 -17.45 -0.84 66.52
C ILE A 6 -17.73 0.19 65.36
N LEU A 7 -18.34 1.33 65.68
CA LEU A 7 -18.62 2.38 64.70
C LEU A 7 -17.32 3.00 64.13
N LEU A 8 -16.28 3.16 64.97
CA LEU A 8 -14.97 3.64 64.51
C LEU A 8 -14.23 2.62 63.62
N ILE A 9 -14.37 1.32 63.89
CA ILE A 9 -13.77 0.27 63.07
C ILE A 9 -14.46 0.18 61.71
N ILE A 10 -15.78 0.35 61.64
CA ILE A 10 -16.55 0.37 60.38
C ILE A 10 -16.18 1.59 59.53
N MET A 11 -15.99 2.76 60.14
CA MET A 11 -15.54 3.96 59.40
C MET A 11 -14.11 3.81 58.87
N LEU A 12 -13.23 3.10 59.59
CA LEU A 12 -11.85 2.86 59.15
C LEU A 12 -11.76 1.88 57.96
N ILE A 13 -12.69 0.91 57.90
CA ILE A 13 -12.74 -0.09 56.80
C ILE A 13 -13.31 0.53 55.52
N LEU A 14 -14.21 1.50 55.58
CA LEU A 14 -14.76 2.22 54.43
C LEU A 14 -13.78 3.17 53.74
N SER A 15 -12.68 3.55 54.37
CA SER A 15 -11.71 4.49 53.84
C SER A 15 -10.62 3.85 52.95
N VAL A 16 -10.54 2.51 52.88
CA VAL A 16 -9.43 1.81 52.17
C VAL A 16 -9.81 1.30 50.79
N THR A 17 -11.06 1.47 50.35
CA THR A 17 -11.50 1.00 49.02
C THR A 17 -11.50 2.07 47.91
N SER A 18 -10.68 3.12 48.04
CA SER A 18 -10.34 3.94 46.89
C SER A 18 -9.38 3.16 46.00
N PHE A 19 -9.88 2.09 45.39
CA PHE A 19 -9.19 1.39 44.29
C PHE A 19 -9.09 2.38 43.13
N SER A 20 -7.96 3.05 43.04
CA SER A 20 -7.63 3.87 41.91
C SER A 20 -7.56 2.94 40.70
N MET A 21 -8.66 2.82 39.97
CA MET A 21 -8.61 2.28 38.63
C MET A 21 -7.68 3.20 37.84
N LYS A 22 -6.41 2.83 37.75
CA LYS A 22 -5.55 3.32 36.66
C LYS A 22 -6.26 2.91 35.38
N ASN A 23 -7.00 3.84 34.80
CA ASN A 23 -7.36 3.77 33.40
C ASN A 23 -6.02 3.68 32.64
N ASN A 24 -5.63 2.45 32.31
CA ASN A 24 -4.72 2.25 31.19
C ASN A 24 -5.48 2.79 29.98
N ALA A 25 -5.39 4.09 29.76
CA ALA A 25 -5.61 4.67 28.45
C ALA A 25 -4.65 3.87 27.55
N ASN A 26 -5.20 2.87 26.86
CA ASN A 26 -4.51 2.24 25.77
C ASN A 26 -4.08 3.40 24.87
N ASN A 27 -2.81 3.76 24.91
CA ASN A 27 -2.16 4.56 23.89
C ASN A 27 -2.22 3.74 22.57
N ARG A 28 -3.41 3.63 22.01
CA ARG A 28 -3.57 3.28 20.62
C ARG A 28 -2.96 4.45 19.88
N ALA A 29 -1.78 4.26 19.32
CA ALA A 29 -1.22 5.21 18.40
C ALA A 29 -2.30 5.60 17.40
N GLU A 30 -2.56 6.91 17.32
CA GLU A 30 -3.62 7.44 16.46
C GLU A 30 -3.34 7.03 15.02
N ALA A 31 -4.25 6.25 14.45
CA ALA A 31 -4.09 5.77 13.09
C ALA A 31 -4.30 6.94 12.12
N LYS A 32 -3.26 7.31 11.39
CA LYS A 32 -3.33 8.34 10.34
C LYS A 32 -3.92 7.73 9.07
N ARG A 33 -4.81 8.45 8.42
CA ARG A 33 -5.42 8.02 7.16
C ARG A 33 -4.97 8.91 6.01
N TRP A 34 -4.63 8.29 4.88
CA TRP A 34 -4.19 8.97 3.66
C TRP A 34 -5.11 8.58 2.52
N VAL A 35 -5.81 9.54 1.95
CA VAL A 35 -6.69 9.34 0.79
C VAL A 35 -5.86 9.47 -0.48
N VAL A 36 -5.94 8.45 -1.34
CA VAL A 36 -5.24 8.42 -2.63
C VAL A 36 -5.94 9.37 -3.61
N SER A 37 -5.17 10.23 -4.25
CA SER A 37 -5.64 11.23 -5.21
C SER A 37 -5.71 10.66 -6.63
N GLN A 38 -6.65 11.17 -7.42
CA GLN A 38 -6.79 10.85 -8.85
C GLN A 38 -5.53 11.18 -9.68
N ASN A 39 -4.67 12.08 -9.21
CA ASN A 39 -3.40 12.39 -9.88
C ASN A 39 -2.29 11.37 -9.62
N SER A 40 -2.63 10.22 -9.03
CA SER A 40 -1.71 9.09 -8.89
C SER A 40 -1.57 8.35 -10.21
N SER A 41 -0.39 7.79 -10.47
CA SER A 41 -0.06 7.15 -11.73
C SER A 41 0.77 5.88 -11.53
N LEU A 42 0.77 5.02 -12.55
CA LEU A 42 1.59 3.83 -12.61
C LEU A 42 2.14 3.67 -14.02
N SER A 43 3.40 3.24 -14.15
CA SER A 43 4.00 2.84 -15.40
C SER A 43 4.58 1.42 -15.32
N VAL A 44 4.49 0.70 -16.42
CA VAL A 44 5.06 -0.63 -16.60
C VAL A 44 5.97 -0.57 -17.81
N ASN A 45 7.27 -0.69 -17.56
CA ASN A 45 8.30 -0.65 -18.58
C ASN A 45 8.80 -2.06 -18.86
N GLY A 46 8.89 -2.42 -20.14
CA GLY A 46 9.35 -3.72 -20.56
C GLY A 46 10.14 -3.66 -21.86
N SER A 47 10.60 -4.81 -22.30
CA SER A 47 11.31 -4.92 -23.59
C SER A 47 10.94 -6.20 -24.32
N THR A 48 11.13 -6.13 -25.63
CA THR A 48 11.16 -7.28 -26.51
C THR A 48 12.59 -7.57 -26.93
N ASN A 49 12.77 -8.56 -27.76
CA ASN A 49 14.08 -8.83 -28.40
C ASN A 49 14.53 -7.72 -29.38
N ILE A 50 13.64 -6.80 -29.76
CA ILE A 50 13.92 -5.76 -30.77
C ILE A 50 13.72 -4.33 -30.25
N ASN A 51 12.85 -4.08 -29.26
CA ASN A 51 12.56 -2.72 -28.77
C ASN A 51 12.14 -2.70 -27.30
N LYS A 52 12.07 -1.49 -26.73
CA LYS A 52 11.46 -1.22 -25.40
C LYS A 52 10.04 -0.71 -25.58
N PHE A 53 9.21 -0.87 -24.54
CA PHE A 53 7.87 -0.33 -24.49
C PHE A 53 7.53 0.16 -23.08
N SER A 54 6.56 1.06 -23.01
CA SER A 54 5.98 1.52 -21.75
C SER A 54 4.46 1.48 -21.86
N CYS A 55 3.81 1.03 -20.81
CA CYS A 55 2.36 1.09 -20.64
C CYS A 55 2.06 1.84 -19.35
N VAL A 56 1.13 2.79 -19.38
CA VAL A 56 0.86 3.68 -18.26
C VAL A 56 -0.61 3.59 -17.83
N ILE A 57 -0.87 3.80 -16.54
CA ILE A 57 -2.16 4.28 -16.02
C ILE A 57 -1.90 5.73 -15.64
N PRO A 58 -2.33 6.71 -16.45
CA PRO A 58 -1.94 8.11 -16.28
C PRO A 58 -2.63 8.78 -15.09
N SER A 59 -3.80 8.26 -14.70
CA SER A 59 -4.58 8.79 -13.57
C SER A 59 -5.30 7.66 -12.85
N TYR A 60 -5.42 7.81 -11.54
CA TYR A 60 -6.16 6.88 -10.69
C TYR A 60 -7.64 7.33 -10.61
N ASP A 61 -8.56 6.43 -10.88
CA ASP A 61 -10.00 6.74 -10.98
C ASP A 61 -10.81 6.36 -9.74
N GLN A 62 -10.17 5.75 -8.74
CA GLN A 62 -10.80 5.33 -7.49
C GLN A 62 -10.47 6.28 -6.33
N VAL A 63 -11.20 6.15 -5.23
CA VAL A 63 -10.90 6.83 -3.98
C VAL A 63 -10.61 5.77 -2.92
N ASP A 64 -9.34 5.44 -2.79
CA ASP A 64 -8.88 4.48 -1.78
C ASP A 64 -8.18 5.20 -0.62
N THR A 65 -8.21 4.56 0.55
CA THR A 65 -7.58 5.08 1.76
C THR A 65 -6.54 4.10 2.27
N LEU A 66 -5.35 4.62 2.55
CA LEU A 66 -4.30 3.91 3.27
C LEU A 66 -4.31 4.36 4.74
N THR A 67 -4.21 3.42 5.65
CA THR A 67 -4.13 3.67 7.08
C THR A 67 -2.74 3.34 7.59
N VAL A 68 -2.13 4.29 8.29
CA VAL A 68 -0.81 4.15 8.91
C VAL A 68 -0.99 4.09 10.41
N SER A 69 -0.48 3.05 11.05
CA SER A 69 -0.48 2.91 12.51
C SER A 69 0.86 2.33 12.97
N GLU A 70 1.35 2.81 14.10
CA GLU A 70 2.52 2.23 14.75
C GLU A 70 2.10 1.06 15.64
N ASN A 71 2.84 -0.05 15.57
CA ASN A 71 2.74 -1.09 16.57
C ASN A 71 3.71 -0.74 17.71
N ASN A 72 3.19 -0.27 18.83
CA ASN A 72 3.99 0.19 19.98
C ASN A 72 4.90 -0.88 20.60
N LYS A 73 4.76 -2.15 20.21
CA LYS A 73 5.57 -3.25 20.79
C LYS A 73 6.88 -3.49 20.05
N ASP A 74 6.90 -3.30 18.72
CA ASP A 74 8.03 -3.73 17.88
C ASP A 74 8.58 -2.60 16.99
N GLY A 75 8.05 -1.38 17.08
CA GLY A 75 8.40 -0.26 16.20
C GLY A 75 8.00 -0.48 14.72
N VAL A 76 7.29 -1.57 14.43
CA VAL A 76 6.82 -1.88 13.07
C VAL A 76 5.66 -0.96 12.71
N VAL A 77 5.77 -0.30 11.58
CA VAL A 77 4.71 0.52 11.01
C VAL A 77 3.81 -0.35 10.14
N ILE A 78 2.54 -0.44 10.52
CA ILE A 78 1.52 -1.07 9.69
C ILE A 78 1.01 -0.04 8.70
N LEU A 79 1.23 -0.29 7.42
CA LEU A 79 0.58 0.45 6.33
C LEU A 79 -0.48 -0.47 5.75
N SER A 80 -1.74 -0.21 6.04
CA SER A 80 -2.86 -1.04 5.58
C SER A 80 -3.74 -0.29 4.60
N GLY A 81 -4.24 -1.01 3.62
CA GLY A 81 -5.11 -0.52 2.57
C GLY A 81 -4.92 -1.32 1.29
N MET A 82 -5.78 -1.07 0.33
CA MET A 82 -5.74 -1.76 -0.95
C MET A 82 -6.08 -0.76 -2.06
N ILE A 83 -5.32 -0.82 -3.14
CA ILE A 83 -5.54 -0.04 -4.36
C ILE A 83 -5.96 -1.02 -5.44
N GLY A 84 -7.08 -0.72 -6.12
CA GLY A 84 -7.57 -1.44 -7.27
C GLY A 84 -7.27 -0.68 -8.56
N LEU A 85 -6.59 -1.30 -9.51
CA LEU A 85 -6.24 -0.71 -10.80
C LEU A 85 -6.98 -1.43 -11.92
N SER A 86 -7.85 -0.72 -12.63
CA SER A 86 -8.55 -1.27 -13.80
C SER A 86 -7.56 -1.60 -14.92
N ILE A 87 -7.60 -2.83 -15.40
CA ILE A 87 -6.72 -3.27 -16.51
C ILE A 87 -7.06 -2.53 -17.80
N SER A 88 -8.31 -2.11 -17.98
CA SER A 88 -8.75 -1.28 -19.10
C SER A 88 -8.12 0.12 -19.12
N SER A 89 -7.65 0.63 -17.95
CA SER A 89 -7.03 1.94 -17.83
C SER A 89 -5.58 2.00 -18.31
N PHE A 90 -4.97 0.86 -18.65
CA PHE A 90 -3.64 0.85 -19.26
C PHE A 90 -3.66 1.41 -20.66
N ASP A 91 -2.73 2.32 -20.94
CA ASP A 91 -2.39 2.82 -22.27
C ASP A 91 -0.91 2.55 -22.59
N CYS A 92 -0.65 1.81 -23.64
CA CYS A 92 0.72 1.52 -24.12
C CYS A 92 1.12 2.41 -25.31
N HIS A 93 0.44 3.53 -25.54
CA HIS A 93 0.64 4.44 -26.67
C HIS A 93 0.48 3.75 -28.05
N ASN A 94 -0.05 2.54 -28.07
CA ASN A 94 -0.35 1.75 -29.25
C ASN A 94 -1.53 0.80 -28.94
N SER A 95 -2.63 0.95 -29.67
CA SER A 95 -3.87 0.20 -29.41
C SER A 95 -3.70 -1.31 -29.49
N GLY A 96 -2.85 -1.80 -30.40
CA GLY A 96 -2.55 -3.22 -30.52
C GLY A 96 -1.75 -3.76 -29.35
N MET A 97 -0.85 -2.94 -28.79
CA MET A 97 -0.07 -3.29 -27.60
C MET A 97 -0.94 -3.24 -26.34
N THR A 98 -1.78 -2.22 -26.21
CA THR A 98 -2.74 -2.09 -25.11
C THR A 98 -3.66 -3.31 -25.04
N LYS A 99 -4.29 -3.70 -26.16
CA LYS A 99 -5.13 -4.90 -26.24
C LYS A 99 -4.35 -6.18 -25.91
N GLN A 100 -3.08 -6.26 -26.34
CA GLN A 100 -2.24 -7.43 -26.02
C GLN A 100 -1.91 -7.52 -24.52
N LEU A 101 -1.61 -6.37 -23.87
CA LEU A 101 -1.41 -6.35 -22.40
C LEU A 101 -2.68 -6.77 -21.67
N GLN A 102 -3.83 -6.19 -22.02
CA GLN A 102 -5.13 -6.53 -21.42
C GLN A 102 -5.43 -8.03 -21.54
N LYS A 103 -5.19 -8.60 -22.74
CA LYS A 103 -5.33 -10.05 -22.95
C LYS A 103 -4.36 -10.87 -22.10
N THR A 104 -3.10 -10.45 -22.01
CA THR A 104 -2.06 -11.14 -21.20
C THR A 104 -2.41 -11.14 -19.72
N LEU A 105 -2.96 -10.02 -19.20
CA LEU A 105 -3.42 -9.89 -17.82
C LEU A 105 -4.78 -10.57 -17.56
N ASN A 106 -5.36 -11.20 -18.59
CA ASN A 106 -6.67 -11.89 -18.54
C ASN A 106 -7.80 -10.97 -18.05
N GLU A 107 -7.87 -9.74 -18.60
CA GLU A 107 -8.82 -8.67 -18.22
C GLU A 107 -10.27 -9.16 -18.15
N LYS A 108 -10.70 -10.02 -19.10
CA LYS A 108 -12.09 -10.51 -19.15
C LYS A 108 -12.50 -11.27 -17.88
N GLN A 109 -11.57 -12.00 -17.27
CA GLN A 109 -11.82 -12.76 -16.05
C GLN A 109 -11.41 -12.02 -14.80
N PHE A 110 -10.37 -11.18 -14.90
CA PHE A 110 -9.80 -10.41 -13.79
C PHE A 110 -9.65 -8.95 -14.22
N PRO A 111 -10.74 -8.16 -14.25
CA PRO A 111 -10.70 -6.80 -14.79
C PRO A 111 -9.89 -5.80 -13.94
N VAL A 112 -9.57 -6.17 -12.69
CA VAL A 112 -8.86 -5.32 -11.73
C VAL A 112 -7.67 -6.08 -11.17
N LEU A 113 -6.51 -5.46 -11.16
CA LEU A 113 -5.38 -5.88 -10.35
C LEU A 113 -5.40 -5.16 -9.00
N TYR A 114 -4.89 -5.80 -7.95
CA TYR A 114 -4.91 -5.24 -6.61
C TYR A 114 -3.52 -5.16 -6.00
N ILE A 115 -3.24 -4.05 -5.33
CA ILE A 115 -2.04 -3.85 -4.52
C ILE A 115 -2.51 -3.63 -3.08
N ARG A 116 -2.24 -4.60 -2.21
CA ARG A 116 -2.53 -4.50 -0.77
C ARG A 116 -1.26 -4.14 -0.03
N PHE A 117 -1.27 -3.00 0.63
CA PHE A 117 -0.19 -2.57 1.51
C PHE A 117 -0.23 -3.34 2.84
N LEU A 118 0.92 -3.64 3.42
CA LEU A 118 1.03 -4.44 4.65
C LEU A 118 1.83 -3.72 5.73
N SER A 119 3.02 -3.21 5.40
CA SER A 119 3.90 -2.56 6.38
C SER A 119 4.89 -1.61 5.72
N LEU A 120 5.47 -0.73 6.55
CA LEU A 120 6.69 0.02 6.26
C LEU A 120 7.77 -0.36 7.28
N SER A 121 9.04 -0.23 6.92
CA SER A 121 10.17 -0.53 7.80
C SER A 121 10.25 0.42 8.99
N ASN A 122 9.85 1.67 8.81
CA ASN A 122 9.80 2.71 9.83
C ASN A 122 8.73 3.75 9.49
N LEU A 123 8.33 4.56 10.46
CA LEU A 123 7.50 5.73 10.21
C LEU A 123 8.37 6.87 9.71
N PRO A 124 8.21 7.30 8.45
CA PRO A 124 9.00 8.37 7.91
C PRO A 124 8.58 9.73 8.49
N GLY A 125 9.53 10.63 8.62
CA GLY A 125 9.32 12.01 9.06
C GLY A 125 8.68 12.90 8.00
N ILE A 126 7.95 12.41 7.06
CA ILE A 126 7.28 13.03 5.90
C ILE A 126 7.49 14.56 5.80
N THR A 127 8.64 14.96 5.28
CA THR A 127 9.06 16.35 5.06
C THR A 127 9.12 16.64 3.55
N GLU A 128 9.52 17.86 3.17
CA GLU A 128 9.78 18.19 1.76
C GLU A 128 10.97 17.40 1.19
N ASN A 129 11.94 17.01 2.03
CA ASN A 129 13.05 16.17 1.60
C ASN A 129 12.59 14.70 1.52
N PRO A 130 12.75 14.04 0.37
CA PRO A 130 12.37 12.64 0.21
C PRO A 130 13.17 11.72 1.15
N GLU A 131 12.46 10.88 1.90
CA GLU A 131 13.03 9.86 2.76
C GLU A 131 12.82 8.48 2.13
N SER A 132 13.84 7.62 2.21
CA SER A 132 13.76 6.24 1.70
C SER A 132 13.26 5.31 2.80
N VAL A 133 12.23 4.52 2.48
CA VAL A 133 11.67 3.50 3.35
C VAL A 133 11.41 2.23 2.54
N THR A 134 11.46 1.06 3.16
CA THR A 134 11.01 -0.18 2.55
C THR A 134 9.64 -0.58 3.07
N GLY A 135 8.90 -1.35 2.31
CA GLY A 135 7.61 -1.86 2.74
C GLY A 135 7.19 -3.12 2.03
N LEU A 136 6.31 -3.86 2.66
CA LEU A 136 5.75 -5.09 2.11
C LEU A 136 4.39 -4.83 1.48
N VAL A 137 4.18 -5.43 0.32
CA VAL A 137 2.89 -5.44 -0.37
C VAL A 137 2.53 -6.85 -0.84
N ASN A 138 1.24 -7.12 -0.96
CA ASN A 138 0.72 -8.23 -1.75
C ASN A 138 0.15 -7.68 -3.06
N ILE A 139 0.62 -8.19 -4.20
CA ILE A 139 0.13 -7.85 -5.52
C ILE A 139 -0.67 -9.05 -6.05
N LYS A 140 -1.90 -8.79 -6.50
CA LYS A 140 -2.78 -9.80 -7.09
C LYS A 140 -3.04 -9.47 -8.56
N ILE A 141 -2.55 -10.32 -9.46
CA ILE A 141 -2.73 -10.20 -10.92
C ILE A 141 -3.23 -11.54 -11.46
N ALA A 142 -4.24 -11.51 -12.32
CA ALA A 142 -4.81 -12.71 -12.95
C ALA A 142 -5.12 -13.84 -11.97
N GLY A 143 -5.62 -13.49 -10.78
CA GLY A 143 -5.95 -14.46 -9.72
C GLY A 143 -4.77 -14.92 -8.86
N VAL A 144 -3.52 -14.67 -9.27
CA VAL A 144 -2.30 -15.03 -8.52
C VAL A 144 -1.91 -13.91 -7.57
N ASN A 145 -1.67 -14.24 -6.30
CA ASN A 145 -1.25 -13.31 -5.26
C ASN A 145 0.20 -13.58 -4.88
N LYS A 146 1.04 -12.54 -4.91
CA LYS A 146 2.45 -12.60 -4.51
C LYS A 146 2.83 -11.45 -3.60
N ARG A 147 3.74 -11.74 -2.65
CA ARG A 147 4.30 -10.74 -1.74
C ARG A 147 5.61 -10.21 -2.29
N PHE A 148 5.78 -8.87 -2.21
CA PHE A 148 7.00 -8.19 -2.61
C PHE A 148 7.41 -7.18 -1.54
N GLU A 149 8.71 -6.97 -1.44
CA GLU A 149 9.29 -5.82 -0.77
C GLU A 149 9.51 -4.72 -1.80
N ILE A 150 9.09 -3.51 -1.48
CA ILE A 150 9.20 -2.33 -2.34
C ILE A 150 10.06 -1.29 -1.64
N ASN A 151 10.98 -0.70 -2.39
CA ASN A 151 11.70 0.50 -1.96
C ASN A 151 10.87 1.73 -2.33
N TYR A 152 10.51 2.52 -1.33
CA TYR A 152 9.76 3.75 -1.51
C TYR A 152 10.63 4.97 -1.24
N ARG A 153 10.28 6.08 -1.90
CA ARG A 153 10.64 7.42 -1.48
C ARG A 153 9.36 8.15 -1.11
N ILE A 154 9.32 8.69 0.10
CA ILE A 154 8.18 9.42 0.62
C ILE A 154 8.58 10.85 0.92
N SER A 155 7.73 11.80 0.56
CA SER A 155 7.90 13.23 0.85
C SER A 155 6.55 13.92 0.91
N ARG A 156 6.54 15.19 1.36
CA ARG A 156 5.36 16.06 1.33
C ARG A 156 5.71 17.32 0.58
N ASP A 157 4.85 17.77 -0.30
CA ASP A 157 5.02 19.05 -0.99
C ASP A 157 4.43 20.22 -0.17
N LYS A 158 4.56 21.43 -0.72
CA LYS A 158 4.07 22.68 -0.09
C LYS A 158 2.55 22.74 0.00
N ASP A 159 1.83 21.96 -0.81
CA ASP A 159 0.38 21.84 -0.80
C ASP A 159 -0.10 20.74 0.16
N ASN A 160 0.79 20.25 1.02
CA ASN A 160 0.54 19.15 1.96
C ASN A 160 0.14 17.82 1.28
N VAL A 161 0.48 17.63 0.00
CA VAL A 161 0.31 16.36 -0.69
C VAL A 161 1.46 15.44 -0.34
N ILE A 162 1.15 14.23 0.10
CA ILE A 162 2.12 13.18 0.37
C ILE A 162 2.38 12.44 -0.93
N HIS A 163 3.65 12.37 -1.33
CA HIS A 163 4.14 11.63 -2.49
C HIS A 163 4.78 10.34 -2.03
N LEU A 164 4.28 9.21 -2.52
CA LEU A 164 4.87 7.89 -2.34
C LEU A 164 5.28 7.36 -3.71
N LEU A 165 6.58 7.37 -3.97
CA LEU A 165 7.15 6.82 -5.20
C LEU A 165 7.76 5.46 -4.89
N GLY A 166 7.48 4.48 -5.74
CA GLY A 166 8.05 3.15 -5.60
C GLY A 166 8.39 2.56 -6.96
N SER A 167 9.36 1.66 -6.97
CA SER A 167 9.76 0.90 -8.15
C SER A 167 10.04 -0.54 -7.77
N ARG A 168 9.65 -1.47 -8.65
CA ARG A 168 9.93 -2.89 -8.48
C ARG A 168 10.01 -3.62 -9.81
N ASP A 169 11.00 -4.48 -9.93
CA ASP A 169 11.07 -5.44 -11.01
C ASP A 169 10.18 -6.65 -10.71
N LEU A 170 9.34 -7.01 -11.66
CA LEU A 170 8.40 -8.12 -11.62
C LEU A 170 8.56 -8.96 -12.89
N ASN A 171 8.29 -10.27 -12.80
CA ASN A 171 8.22 -11.12 -13.97
C ASN A 171 6.77 -11.52 -14.29
N PHE A 172 6.43 -11.67 -15.57
CA PHE A 172 5.14 -12.25 -15.95
C PHE A 172 4.96 -13.64 -15.32
N SER A 173 6.04 -14.43 -15.28
CA SER A 173 6.08 -15.76 -14.67
C SER A 173 5.79 -15.76 -13.18
N ASP A 174 6.02 -14.64 -12.46
CA ASP A 174 5.64 -14.46 -11.05
C ASP A 174 4.15 -14.65 -10.84
N PHE A 175 3.36 -14.30 -11.84
CA PHE A 175 1.89 -14.39 -11.84
C PHE A 175 1.36 -15.51 -12.75
N LYS A 176 2.20 -16.47 -13.14
CA LYS A 176 1.87 -17.57 -14.06
C LYS A 176 1.38 -17.08 -15.43
N LEU A 177 1.79 -15.88 -15.82
CA LEU A 177 1.48 -15.30 -17.12
C LEU A 177 2.58 -15.64 -18.13
N ILE A 178 2.17 -15.77 -19.39
CA ILE A 178 3.10 -16.04 -20.49
C ILE A 178 3.37 -14.71 -21.20
N PRO A 179 4.65 -14.27 -21.29
CA PRO A 179 4.99 -13.06 -22.04
C PRO A 179 4.49 -13.11 -23.49
N PRO A 180 3.94 -12.01 -24.01
CA PRO A 180 3.39 -11.96 -25.35
C PRO A 180 4.43 -12.27 -26.44
N ARG A 181 3.98 -12.96 -27.51
CA ARG A 181 4.76 -13.20 -28.72
C ARG A 181 3.96 -12.72 -29.93
N LYS A 182 4.63 -12.19 -30.95
CA LYS A 182 4.03 -11.73 -32.18
C LYS A 182 4.78 -12.28 -33.40
N LEU A 183 4.15 -12.22 -34.59
CA LEU A 183 4.70 -12.66 -35.88
C LEU A 183 5.28 -14.08 -35.79
N GLY A 184 4.47 -15.03 -35.33
CA GLY A 184 4.89 -16.44 -35.23
C GLY A 184 6.02 -16.70 -34.21
N GLY A 185 6.26 -15.76 -33.30
CA GLY A 185 7.32 -15.85 -32.27
C GLY A 185 8.61 -15.10 -32.62
N MET A 186 8.67 -14.40 -33.75
CA MET A 186 9.83 -13.58 -34.11
C MET A 186 10.01 -12.40 -33.16
N ILE A 187 8.91 -11.80 -32.69
CA ILE A 187 8.94 -10.77 -31.64
C ILE A 187 8.53 -11.42 -30.34
N GLN A 188 9.42 -11.38 -29.34
CA GLN A 188 9.21 -12.00 -28.05
C GLN A 188 9.40 -10.95 -26.95
N THR A 189 8.39 -10.78 -26.09
CA THR A 189 8.49 -9.95 -24.89
C THR A 189 9.34 -10.68 -23.86
N LYS A 190 10.26 -9.97 -23.23
CA LYS A 190 11.03 -10.50 -22.09
C LYS A 190 10.11 -10.68 -20.89
N ASP A 191 10.45 -11.61 -20.02
CA ASP A 191 9.68 -11.90 -18.81
C ASP A 191 9.71 -10.75 -17.81
N LEU A 192 10.83 -10.05 -17.72
CA LEU A 192 11.08 -8.96 -16.79
C LEU A 192 10.37 -7.67 -17.20
N LEU A 193 9.69 -7.06 -16.22
CA LEU A 193 9.06 -5.74 -16.28
C LEU A 193 9.55 -4.90 -15.10
N THR A 194 9.80 -3.61 -15.33
CA THR A 194 10.01 -2.62 -14.27
C THR A 194 8.72 -1.84 -14.08
N VAL A 195 8.14 -1.95 -12.89
CA VAL A 195 6.93 -1.22 -12.49
C VAL A 195 7.32 -0.05 -11.61
N GLU A 196 6.87 1.15 -11.96
CA GLU A 196 7.05 2.37 -11.21
C GLU A 196 5.68 2.97 -10.91
N PHE A 197 5.51 3.49 -9.69
CA PHE A 197 4.26 4.17 -9.34
C PHE A 197 4.54 5.43 -8.55
N HIS A 198 3.60 6.37 -8.66
CA HIS A 198 3.58 7.60 -7.93
C HIS A 198 2.19 7.80 -7.31
N LEU A 199 2.05 7.47 -6.04
CA LEU A 199 0.84 7.78 -5.30
C LEU A 199 0.94 9.18 -4.73
N LYS A 200 -0.09 9.99 -4.97
CA LYS A 200 -0.31 11.29 -4.36
C LYS A 200 -1.45 11.15 -3.37
N MET A 201 -1.24 11.54 -2.13
CA MET A 201 -2.20 11.31 -1.05
C MET A 201 -2.38 12.54 -0.20
N LYS A 202 -3.56 12.67 0.42
CA LYS A 202 -3.84 13.69 1.44
C LYS A 202 -4.16 13.03 2.77
N ALA A 203 -3.58 13.54 3.85
CA ALA A 203 -3.92 13.12 5.21
C ALA A 203 -5.30 13.68 5.60
N ILE A 204 -6.10 12.86 6.29
CA ILE A 204 -7.42 13.20 6.84
C ILE A 204 -7.54 12.75 8.29
#